data_69155f6cba717366a9edd0d21ef2bbc3
#
_entry.id   69155f6cba717366a9edd0d21ef2bbc3
#
_cell.length_a   1.000
_cell.length_b   1.000
_cell.length_c   1.000
_cell.angle_alpha   90.00
_cell.angle_beta   90.00
_cell.angle_gamma   90.00
#
_symmetry.space_group_name_H-M   'P 1'
#
loop_
_entity.id
_entity.type
_entity.pdbx_description
1 polymer ?
#
loop_
_entity_poly.entity_id
_entity_poly.type
_entity_poly.pdbx_seq_one_letter_code
_entity_poly.pdbx_strand_id
1 'polypeptide(L)'
;VVKAGGNALNIFIGLLRRGMIAAANHSKVLREASLDDYVITVANTLSSEFDGMTYAELTFIRGDEINNFEIFDEQGNKVDFIATRKYDDYIDVFSPINLPGTIDVTKYDIYMKTGKITPFSFKNFLVKKTCGDMEITPAKCCDCPEIENEYFKVAVDEKGKITLTEKASGRVIDDVLKFEDVADAGESYVFVTGKNDTPILSDGTATSVEVL
;
A
#
# COMPACT_ATOMS: atom_id res chain seq x y z
N VAL A 1 16.75 -20.89 -11.45
CA VAL A 1 16.85 -20.17 -10.14
C VAL A 1 15.71 -19.17 -9.98
N VAL A 2 15.49 -18.25 -10.93
CA VAL A 2 14.42 -17.23 -10.86
C VAL A 2 13.03 -17.85 -10.73
N LYS A 3 12.73 -18.88 -11.51
CA LYS A 3 11.43 -19.58 -11.48
C LYS A 3 11.18 -20.29 -10.13
N ALA A 4 12.21 -20.86 -9.53
CA ALA A 4 12.12 -21.48 -8.21
C ALA A 4 11.90 -20.46 -7.11
N GLY A 5 12.57 -19.31 -7.17
CA GLY A 5 12.36 -18.18 -6.26
C GLY A 5 10.96 -17.60 -6.35
N GLY A 6 10.42 -17.40 -7.56
CA GLY A 6 9.04 -16.94 -7.77
C GLY A 6 8.01 -17.92 -7.22
N ASN A 7 8.20 -19.23 -7.41
CA ASN A 7 7.31 -20.24 -6.85
C ASN A 7 7.36 -20.25 -5.31
N ALA A 8 8.54 -20.14 -4.71
CA ALA A 8 8.69 -20.07 -3.26
C ALA A 8 7.99 -18.83 -2.67
N LEU A 9 8.13 -17.68 -3.33
CA LEU A 9 7.46 -16.45 -2.93
C LEU A 9 5.94 -16.59 -2.99
N ASN A 10 5.40 -17.14 -4.07
CA ASN A 10 3.95 -17.35 -4.23
C ASN A 10 3.39 -18.32 -3.18
N ILE A 11 4.12 -19.39 -2.86
CA ILE A 11 3.74 -20.33 -1.80
C ILE A 11 3.75 -19.62 -0.45
N PHE A 12 4.79 -18.83 -0.16
CA PHE A 12 4.91 -18.07 1.09
C PHE A 12 3.76 -17.07 1.23
N ILE A 13 3.46 -16.28 0.21
CA ILE A 13 2.33 -15.33 0.20
C ILE A 13 1.02 -16.06 0.44
N GLY A 14 0.81 -17.20 -0.22
CA GLY A 14 -0.38 -18.02 -0.04
C GLY A 14 -0.54 -18.57 1.39
N LEU A 15 0.56 -19.01 2.01
CA LEU A 15 0.57 -19.47 3.40
C LEU A 15 0.34 -18.33 4.39
N LEU A 16 0.98 -17.19 4.18
CA LEU A 16 0.80 -15.98 4.99
C LEU A 16 -0.67 -15.54 4.96
N ARG A 17 -1.25 -15.43 3.76
CA ARG A 17 -2.65 -15.05 3.57
C ARG A 17 -3.60 -16.01 4.30
N ARG A 18 -3.40 -17.33 4.17
CA ARG A 18 -4.21 -18.34 4.88
C ARG A 18 -4.05 -18.23 6.40
N GLY A 19 -2.84 -18.00 6.87
CA GLY A 19 -2.54 -17.78 8.29
C GLY A 19 -3.27 -16.56 8.85
N MET A 20 -3.24 -15.44 8.11
CA MET A 20 -3.94 -14.21 8.50
C MET A 20 -5.46 -14.41 8.53
N ILE A 21 -6.04 -15.09 7.52
CA ILE A 21 -7.47 -15.40 7.50
C ILE A 21 -7.84 -16.29 8.70
N ALA A 22 -7.05 -17.32 9.00
CA ALA A 22 -7.29 -18.20 10.14
C ALA A 22 -7.22 -17.41 11.46
N ALA A 23 -6.24 -16.54 11.62
CA ALA A 23 -6.10 -15.67 12.80
C ALA A 23 -7.28 -14.70 12.93
N ALA A 24 -7.69 -14.05 11.84
CA ALA A 24 -8.85 -13.15 11.82
C ALA A 24 -10.14 -13.88 12.24
N ASN A 25 -10.35 -15.12 11.78
CA ASN A 25 -11.53 -15.93 12.12
C ASN A 25 -11.65 -16.23 13.63
N HIS A 26 -10.56 -16.16 14.39
CA HIS A 26 -10.58 -16.32 15.85
C HIS A 26 -10.70 -14.98 16.58
N SER A 27 -10.69 -13.86 15.89
CA SER A 27 -10.80 -12.54 16.50
C SER A 27 -12.22 -12.28 17.03
N LYS A 28 -12.30 -11.42 18.07
CA LYS A 28 -13.57 -10.92 18.59
C LYS A 28 -14.30 -10.10 17.52
N VAL A 29 -13.58 -9.27 16.78
CA VAL A 29 -14.11 -8.40 15.71
C VAL A 29 -14.91 -9.21 14.69
N LEU A 30 -14.35 -10.31 14.19
CA LEU A 30 -15.04 -11.13 13.18
C LEU A 30 -16.26 -11.86 13.75
N ARG A 31 -16.23 -12.23 15.03
CA ARG A 31 -17.39 -12.86 15.69
C ARG A 31 -18.57 -11.91 15.91
N GLU A 32 -18.29 -10.62 16.02
CA GLU A 32 -19.28 -9.55 16.20
C GLU A 32 -19.68 -8.87 14.88
N ALA A 33 -18.96 -9.16 13.79
CA ALA A 33 -19.26 -8.65 12.46
C ALA A 33 -20.55 -9.26 11.91
N SER A 34 -21.35 -8.45 11.23
CA SER A 34 -22.49 -8.90 10.44
C SER A 34 -22.02 -9.45 9.08
N LEU A 35 -22.95 -10.05 8.31
CA LEU A 35 -22.64 -10.54 6.96
C LEU A 35 -22.32 -9.41 5.97
N ASP A 36 -22.73 -8.18 6.29
CA ASP A 36 -22.53 -6.99 5.46
C ASP A 36 -21.27 -6.19 5.86
N ASP A 37 -20.57 -6.65 6.91
CA ASP A 37 -19.36 -5.99 7.39
C ASP A 37 -18.13 -6.61 6.75
N TYR A 38 -17.06 -5.81 6.62
CA TYR A 38 -15.74 -6.24 6.14
C TYR A 38 -14.72 -6.13 7.26
N VAL A 39 -13.65 -6.90 7.19
CA VAL A 39 -12.58 -6.89 8.20
C VAL A 39 -11.23 -6.66 7.53
N ILE A 40 -10.49 -5.67 8.03
CA ILE A 40 -9.08 -5.45 7.68
C ILE A 40 -8.24 -6.13 8.77
N THR A 41 -7.30 -6.98 8.36
CA THR A 41 -6.30 -7.56 9.27
C THR A 41 -4.93 -7.02 8.91
N VAL A 42 -4.30 -6.32 9.84
CA VAL A 42 -2.93 -5.80 9.70
C VAL A 42 -2.00 -6.64 10.56
N ALA A 43 -0.97 -7.21 9.95
CA ALA A 43 0.04 -8.01 10.63
C ALA A 43 1.36 -7.25 10.75
N ASN A 44 1.90 -7.16 11.96
CA ASN A 44 3.27 -6.72 12.18
C ASN A 44 4.20 -7.94 12.17
N THR A 45 4.94 -8.11 11.10
CA THR A 45 5.90 -9.21 10.94
C THR A 45 7.30 -8.88 11.44
N LEU A 46 7.50 -7.67 11.97
CA LEU A 46 8.79 -7.19 12.49
C LEU A 46 8.99 -7.61 13.94
N SER A 47 10.24 -7.60 14.37
CA SER A 47 10.64 -7.82 15.76
C SER A 47 10.50 -6.59 16.66
N SER A 48 10.07 -5.45 16.09
CA SER A 48 9.81 -4.19 16.81
C SER A 48 8.33 -3.83 16.76
N GLU A 49 7.87 -3.03 17.72
CA GLU A 49 6.52 -2.47 17.72
C GLU A 49 6.36 -1.58 16.47
N PHE A 50 5.22 -1.70 15.81
CA PHE A 50 4.81 -0.82 14.72
C PHE A 50 3.78 0.18 15.27
N ASP A 51 3.97 1.45 14.98
CA ASP A 51 3.00 2.52 15.24
C ASP A 51 3.07 3.52 14.08
N GLY A 52 2.07 3.52 13.23
CA GLY A 52 2.13 4.34 12.02
C GLY A 52 0.92 4.24 11.12
N MET A 53 1.09 4.78 9.94
CA MET A 53 0.12 4.71 8.85
C MET A 53 0.33 3.42 8.05
N THR A 54 -0.76 2.77 7.67
CA THR A 54 -0.76 1.59 6.81
C THR A 54 -1.62 1.84 5.60
N TYR A 55 -1.08 1.51 4.42
CA TYR A 55 -1.85 1.47 3.19
C TYR A 55 -2.70 0.19 3.14
N ALA A 56 -3.93 0.33 2.66
CA ALA A 56 -4.79 -0.80 2.33
C ALA A 56 -5.62 -0.51 1.07
N GLU A 57 -5.75 -1.51 0.20
CA GLU A 57 -6.73 -1.52 -0.88
C GLU A 57 -7.96 -2.28 -0.39
N LEU A 58 -9.08 -1.59 -0.28
CA LEU A 58 -10.36 -2.20 0.07
C LEU A 58 -11.13 -2.51 -1.21
N THR A 59 -11.62 -3.74 -1.31
CA THR A 59 -12.37 -4.22 -2.46
C THR A 59 -13.78 -4.60 -2.02
N PHE A 60 -14.78 -3.94 -2.58
CA PHE A 60 -16.19 -4.19 -2.33
C PHE A 60 -16.87 -4.70 -3.60
N ILE A 61 -17.79 -5.67 -3.44
CA ILE A 61 -18.63 -6.10 -4.56
C ILE A 61 -19.51 -4.92 -4.97
N ARG A 62 -19.54 -4.59 -6.27
CA ARG A 62 -20.29 -3.41 -6.77
C ARG A 62 -21.78 -3.49 -6.43
N GLY A 63 -22.35 -4.69 -6.43
CA GLY A 63 -23.73 -4.93 -6.04
C GLY A 63 -24.10 -4.54 -4.59
N ASP A 64 -23.10 -4.42 -3.71
CA ASP A 64 -23.32 -4.02 -2.32
C ASP A 64 -23.48 -2.49 -2.15
N GLU A 65 -23.20 -1.72 -3.22
CA GLU A 65 -23.37 -0.26 -3.28
C GLU A 65 -22.70 0.46 -2.11
N ILE A 66 -21.45 0.06 -1.77
CA ILE A 66 -20.70 0.69 -0.68
C ILE A 66 -20.02 1.95 -1.21
N ASN A 67 -20.65 3.10 -0.95
CA ASN A 67 -20.14 4.41 -1.35
C ASN A 67 -19.43 5.13 -0.21
N ASN A 68 -19.68 4.72 1.04
CA ASN A 68 -19.03 5.27 2.22
C ASN A 68 -18.95 4.20 3.31
N PHE A 69 -17.92 4.30 4.16
CA PHE A 69 -17.69 3.38 5.26
C PHE A 69 -16.94 4.05 6.41
N GLU A 70 -16.99 3.44 7.56
CA GLU A 70 -16.20 3.78 8.74
C GLU A 70 -15.40 2.56 9.19
N ILE A 71 -14.26 2.82 9.81
CA ILE A 71 -13.35 1.78 10.30
C ILE A 71 -13.30 1.88 11.82
N PHE A 72 -13.42 0.74 12.49
CA PHE A 72 -13.41 0.63 13.96
C PHE A 72 -12.34 -0.37 14.41
N ASP A 73 -11.69 -0.07 15.52
CA ASP A 73 -10.76 -1.00 16.16
C ASP A 73 -11.50 -2.10 16.96
N GLU A 74 -10.74 -3.01 17.57
CA GLU A 74 -11.28 -4.11 18.38
C GLU A 74 -12.02 -3.65 19.64
N GLN A 75 -11.83 -2.41 20.06
CA GLN A 75 -12.51 -1.77 21.19
C GLN A 75 -13.77 -1.00 20.76
N GLY A 76 -14.02 -0.89 19.45
CA GLY A 76 -15.13 -0.15 18.88
C GLY A 76 -14.85 1.35 18.72
N ASN A 77 -13.60 1.79 18.87
CA ASN A 77 -13.22 3.17 18.60
C ASN A 77 -13.09 3.38 17.09
N LYS A 78 -13.56 4.53 16.63
CA LYS A 78 -13.39 4.93 15.22
C LYS A 78 -11.90 5.18 14.92
N VAL A 79 -11.46 4.66 13.78
CA VAL A 79 -10.08 4.80 13.29
C VAL A 79 -10.04 5.85 12.19
N ASP A 80 -9.12 6.80 12.32
CA ASP A 80 -8.89 7.81 11.30
C ASP A 80 -8.22 7.21 10.07
N PHE A 81 -8.73 7.53 8.90
CA PHE A 81 -8.14 7.17 7.62
C PHE A 81 -8.38 8.25 6.57
N ILE A 82 -7.62 8.18 5.49
CA ILE A 82 -7.75 9.02 4.31
C ILE A 82 -7.96 8.11 3.11
N ALA A 83 -9.01 8.33 2.33
CA ALA A 83 -9.20 7.69 1.04
C ALA A 83 -8.60 8.56 -0.06
N THR A 84 -7.66 8.02 -0.82
CA THR A 84 -6.93 8.76 -1.85
C THR A 84 -7.42 8.46 -3.25
N ARG A 85 -8.08 7.32 -3.43
CA ARG A 85 -8.60 6.90 -4.73
C ARG A 85 -9.83 6.01 -4.57
N LYS A 86 -10.78 6.17 -5.48
CA LYS A 86 -11.92 5.28 -5.71
C LYS A 86 -11.95 4.92 -7.18
N TYR A 87 -12.07 3.65 -7.52
CA TYR A 87 -12.14 3.19 -8.91
C TYR A 87 -12.88 1.87 -9.05
N ASP A 88 -13.41 1.66 -10.23
CA ASP A 88 -14.07 0.41 -10.60
C ASP A 88 -13.08 -0.55 -11.23
N ASP A 89 -13.21 -1.83 -10.89
CA ASP A 89 -12.36 -2.92 -11.35
C ASP A 89 -13.17 -4.22 -11.38
N TYR A 90 -12.52 -5.32 -11.65
CA TYR A 90 -13.10 -6.67 -11.56
C TYR A 90 -12.11 -7.62 -10.90
N ILE A 91 -12.62 -8.68 -10.31
CA ILE A 91 -11.83 -9.80 -9.80
C ILE A 91 -12.18 -11.06 -10.56
N ASP A 92 -11.15 -11.83 -10.94
CA ASP A 92 -11.34 -13.12 -11.56
C ASP A 92 -11.80 -14.15 -10.53
N VAL A 93 -12.85 -14.90 -10.89
CA VAL A 93 -13.37 -16.00 -10.08
C VAL A 93 -13.12 -17.31 -10.81
N PHE A 94 -12.30 -18.14 -10.21
CA PHE A 94 -12.02 -19.48 -10.72
C PHE A 94 -12.85 -20.51 -9.97
N SER A 95 -13.71 -21.19 -10.67
CA SER A 95 -14.50 -22.31 -10.14
C SER A 95 -13.99 -23.63 -10.71
N PRO A 96 -13.81 -24.69 -9.88
CA PRO A 96 -13.41 -25.99 -10.36
C PRO A 96 -14.50 -26.69 -11.19
N ILE A 97 -15.73 -26.21 -11.14
CA ILE A 97 -16.90 -26.84 -11.77
C ILE A 97 -17.60 -25.96 -12.82
N ASN A 98 -17.25 -24.66 -12.89
CA ASN A 98 -17.83 -23.72 -13.85
C ASN A 98 -16.74 -23.02 -14.65
N LEU A 99 -17.14 -22.39 -15.75
CA LEU A 99 -16.24 -21.51 -16.50
C LEU A 99 -15.74 -20.38 -15.62
N PRO A 100 -14.49 -19.90 -15.82
CA PRO A 100 -14.01 -18.68 -15.20
C PRO A 100 -14.97 -17.53 -15.45
N GLY A 101 -15.18 -16.71 -14.44
CA GLY A 101 -16.03 -15.53 -14.51
C GLY A 101 -15.36 -14.35 -13.84
N THR A 102 -15.99 -13.20 -13.92
CA THR A 102 -15.55 -11.98 -13.24
C THR A 102 -16.65 -11.47 -12.32
N ILE A 103 -16.25 -10.83 -11.23
CA ILE A 103 -17.15 -10.08 -10.35
C ILE A 103 -16.72 -8.62 -10.41
N ASP A 104 -17.64 -7.75 -10.74
CA ASP A 104 -17.42 -6.30 -10.71
C ASP A 104 -17.25 -5.83 -9.28
N VAL A 105 -16.24 -5.02 -9.06
CA VAL A 105 -15.89 -4.47 -7.75
C VAL A 105 -15.65 -2.97 -7.82
N THR A 106 -15.84 -2.31 -6.69
CA THR A 106 -15.35 -0.95 -6.45
C THR A 106 -14.23 -1.02 -5.44
N LYS A 107 -13.11 -0.41 -5.76
CA LYS A 107 -11.90 -0.39 -4.93
C LYS A 107 -11.65 0.99 -4.35
N TYR A 108 -11.11 1.01 -3.14
CA TYR A 108 -10.66 2.21 -2.46
C TYR A 108 -9.24 2.03 -1.98
N ASP A 109 -8.37 2.97 -2.35
CA ASP A 109 -7.04 3.09 -1.77
C ASP A 109 -7.12 3.98 -0.54
N ILE A 110 -6.71 3.44 0.62
CA ILE A 110 -6.77 4.18 1.88
C ILE A 110 -5.43 4.12 2.62
N TYR A 111 -5.18 5.15 3.42
CA TYR A 111 -4.15 5.17 4.45
C TYR A 111 -4.81 5.33 5.80
N MET A 112 -4.55 4.40 6.73
CA MET A 112 -5.20 4.37 8.04
C MET A 112 -4.18 4.31 9.17
N LYS A 113 -4.51 4.94 10.31
CA LYS A 113 -3.73 4.82 11.55
C LYS A 113 -4.07 3.52 12.25
N THR A 114 -3.13 2.59 12.30
CA THR A 114 -3.35 1.30 12.99
C THR A 114 -3.21 1.41 14.51
N GLY A 115 -2.57 2.49 14.99
CA GLY A 115 -2.03 2.54 16.35
C GLY A 115 -0.99 1.46 16.55
N LYS A 116 -0.59 1.25 17.79
CA LYS A 116 0.45 0.29 18.14
C LYS A 116 0.06 -1.15 17.85
N ILE A 117 0.95 -1.86 17.15
CA ILE A 117 0.86 -3.29 16.90
C ILE A 117 2.15 -3.92 17.42
N THR A 118 2.03 -4.82 18.40
CA THR A 118 3.19 -5.48 19.01
C THR A 118 3.96 -6.34 18.01
N PRO A 119 5.22 -6.68 18.28
CA PRO A 119 6.00 -7.55 17.39
C PRO A 119 5.31 -8.88 17.14
N PHE A 120 5.41 -9.38 15.89
CA PHE A 120 4.87 -10.68 15.48
C PHE A 120 3.39 -10.89 15.84
N SER A 121 2.60 -9.83 15.81
CA SER A 121 1.18 -9.88 16.10
C SER A 121 0.34 -9.27 14.98
N PHE A 122 -0.95 -9.34 15.13
CA PHE A 122 -1.90 -8.73 14.19
C PHE A 122 -3.00 -7.98 14.95
N LYS A 123 -3.63 -7.05 14.24
CA LYS A 123 -4.76 -6.27 14.73
C LYS A 123 -5.87 -6.29 13.68
N ASN A 124 -7.11 -6.43 14.12
CA ASN A 124 -8.26 -6.47 13.25
C ASN A 124 -9.06 -5.19 13.37
N PHE A 125 -9.62 -4.76 12.25
CA PHE A 125 -10.45 -3.58 12.16
C PHE A 125 -11.73 -3.93 11.44
N LEU A 126 -12.85 -3.45 11.98
CA LEU A 126 -14.16 -3.65 11.39
C LEU A 126 -14.49 -2.49 10.46
N VAL A 127 -14.87 -2.79 9.24
CA VAL A 127 -15.32 -1.81 8.25
C VAL A 127 -16.82 -1.92 8.12
N LYS A 128 -17.52 -0.83 8.40
CA LYS A 128 -18.98 -0.75 8.34
C LYS A 128 -19.45 0.23 7.29
N LYS A 129 -20.37 -0.19 6.44
CA LYS A 129 -21.04 0.66 5.47
C LYS A 129 -21.76 1.80 6.18
N THR A 130 -21.66 3.00 5.65
CA THR A 130 -22.38 4.20 6.10
C THR A 130 -23.07 4.89 4.95
N CYS A 131 -23.96 5.82 5.26
CA CYS A 131 -24.66 6.62 4.25
C CYS A 131 -23.77 7.74 3.70
N GLY A 132 -24.09 8.19 2.47
CA GLY A 132 -23.37 9.26 1.80
C GLY A 132 -22.25 8.75 0.91
N ASP A 133 -21.48 9.69 0.38
CA ASP A 133 -20.32 9.40 -0.46
C ASP A 133 -19.02 9.66 0.30
N MET A 134 -18.03 8.80 0.06
CA MET A 134 -16.69 8.95 0.62
C MET A 134 -16.01 10.19 0.04
N GLU A 135 -15.46 11.00 0.91
CA GLU A 135 -14.56 12.08 0.50
C GLU A 135 -13.23 11.47 0.03
N ILE A 136 -12.89 11.73 -1.21
CA ILE A 136 -11.62 11.32 -1.78
C ILE A 136 -10.66 12.49 -1.73
N THR A 137 -9.52 12.31 -1.08
CA THR A 137 -8.44 13.29 -1.03
C THR A 137 -7.45 12.98 -2.16
N PRO A 138 -7.56 13.65 -3.32
CA PRO A 138 -6.67 13.37 -4.43
C PRO A 138 -5.27 13.90 -4.15
N ALA A 139 -4.29 13.32 -4.84
CA ALA A 139 -2.95 13.88 -4.91
C ALA A 139 -3.00 15.34 -5.44
N LYS A 140 -2.21 16.20 -4.85
CA LYS A 140 -2.09 17.59 -5.30
C LYS A 140 -0.76 17.79 -6.01
N CYS A 141 -0.82 18.33 -7.23
CA CYS A 141 0.37 18.80 -7.91
C CYS A 141 0.90 20.06 -7.21
N CYS A 142 2.18 20.09 -6.89
CA CYS A 142 2.83 21.20 -6.18
C CYS A 142 4.08 21.64 -6.94
N ASP A 143 4.30 22.96 -7.03
CA ASP A 143 5.47 23.54 -7.69
C ASP A 143 6.77 23.28 -6.87
N CYS A 144 6.65 23.26 -5.54
CA CYS A 144 7.75 22.95 -4.63
C CYS A 144 7.23 21.99 -3.55
N PRO A 145 7.08 20.71 -3.85
CA PRO A 145 6.49 19.77 -2.92
C PRO A 145 7.43 19.51 -1.74
N GLU A 146 6.89 19.75 -0.58
CA GLU A 146 7.56 19.54 0.68
C GLU A 146 6.60 18.88 1.64
N ILE A 147 7.02 17.78 2.26
CA ILE A 147 6.28 17.09 3.33
C ILE A 147 7.17 16.93 4.55
N GLU A 148 6.58 17.04 5.73
CA GLU A 148 7.32 16.87 6.97
C GLU A 148 6.46 16.27 8.08
N ASN A 149 7.14 15.59 8.99
CA ASN A 149 6.60 15.15 10.27
C ASN A 149 7.55 15.59 11.39
N GLU A 150 7.37 15.05 12.60
CA GLU A 150 8.23 15.36 13.75
C GLU A 150 9.69 14.89 13.58
N TYR A 151 9.95 13.88 12.73
CA TYR A 151 11.26 13.26 12.55
C TYR A 151 11.98 13.72 11.30
N PHE A 152 11.26 13.84 10.19
CA PHE A 152 11.84 14.05 8.86
C PHE A 152 11.13 15.15 8.09
N LYS A 153 11.89 15.78 7.21
CA LYS A 153 11.43 16.68 6.16
C LYS A 153 11.94 16.13 4.84
N VAL A 154 11.04 15.98 3.86
CA VAL A 154 11.36 15.60 2.50
C VAL A 154 10.97 16.75 1.59
N ALA A 155 11.91 17.19 0.76
CA ALA A 155 11.68 18.22 -0.24
C ALA A 155 12.07 17.70 -1.63
N VAL A 156 11.32 18.08 -2.66
CA VAL A 156 11.61 17.74 -4.05
C VAL A 156 11.79 19.05 -4.82
N ASP A 157 12.91 19.20 -5.52
CA ASP A 157 13.16 20.38 -6.32
C ASP A 157 12.52 20.30 -7.72
N GLU A 158 12.62 21.39 -8.49
CA GLU A 158 12.08 21.48 -9.86
C GLU A 158 12.65 20.44 -10.83
N LYS A 159 13.77 19.83 -10.48
CA LYS A 159 14.43 18.78 -11.26
C LYS A 159 14.08 17.37 -10.79
N GLY A 160 13.23 17.24 -9.77
CA GLY A 160 12.88 15.96 -9.17
C GLY A 160 13.92 15.40 -8.22
N LYS A 161 14.92 16.20 -7.82
CA LYS A 161 15.90 15.82 -6.82
C LYS A 161 15.26 15.80 -5.45
N ILE A 162 15.40 14.68 -4.74
CA ILE A 162 14.81 14.49 -3.41
C ILE A 162 15.87 14.76 -2.35
N THR A 163 15.56 15.65 -1.43
CA THR A 163 16.38 15.93 -0.25
C THR A 163 15.64 15.46 1.00
N LEU A 164 16.30 14.65 1.82
CA LEU A 164 15.80 14.18 3.12
C LEU A 164 16.57 14.86 4.24
N THR A 165 15.86 15.52 5.14
CA THR A 165 16.43 16.10 6.36
C THR A 165 15.94 15.35 7.58
N GLU A 166 16.85 14.82 8.39
CA GLU A 166 16.56 14.28 9.71
C GLU A 166 16.54 15.44 10.73
N LYS A 167 15.38 15.71 11.34
CA LYS A 167 15.20 16.89 12.20
C LYS A 167 15.99 16.81 13.51
N ALA A 168 16.13 15.62 14.09
CA ALA A 168 16.78 15.45 15.37
C ALA A 168 18.29 15.73 15.32
N SER A 169 18.97 15.34 14.27
CA SER A 169 20.40 15.55 14.07
C SER A 169 20.75 16.72 13.17
N GLY A 170 19.77 17.24 12.42
CA GLY A 170 20.00 18.22 11.35
C GLY A 170 20.72 17.64 10.14
N ARG A 171 20.86 16.32 10.06
CA ARG A 171 21.51 15.65 8.92
C ARG A 171 20.70 15.83 7.67
N VAL A 172 21.35 16.28 6.60
CA VAL A 172 20.77 16.41 5.27
C VAL A 172 21.36 15.33 4.36
N ILE A 173 20.52 14.61 3.68
CA ILE A 173 20.90 13.62 2.67
C ILE A 173 20.32 14.13 1.35
N ASP A 174 21.19 14.57 0.48
CA ASP A 174 20.83 15.02 -0.86
C ASP A 174 20.75 13.85 -1.82
N ASP A 175 19.87 13.99 -2.81
CA ASP A 175 19.77 13.05 -3.93
C ASP A 175 19.39 11.62 -3.47
N VAL A 176 18.39 11.59 -2.58
CA VAL A 176 17.85 10.35 -2.07
C VAL A 176 17.10 9.63 -3.14
N LEU A 177 17.24 8.64 -3.70
CA LEU A 177 16.49 7.98 -4.78
C LEU A 177 16.86 8.50 -6.15
N LYS A 178 18.02 8.07 -6.60
CA LYS A 178 18.50 8.32 -7.96
C LYS A 178 18.37 7.06 -8.80
N PHE A 179 17.79 7.19 -9.96
CA PHE A 179 17.70 6.11 -10.93
C PHE A 179 18.80 6.28 -12.00
N GLU A 180 19.32 5.15 -12.44
CA GLU A 180 20.28 5.07 -13.52
C GLU A 180 19.76 4.08 -14.57
N ASP A 181 19.66 4.54 -15.80
CA ASP A 181 19.33 3.70 -16.96
C ASP A 181 20.58 3.51 -17.82
N VAL A 182 20.96 2.26 -18.02
CA VAL A 182 22.13 1.84 -18.80
C VAL A 182 21.74 0.80 -19.85
N ALA A 183 22.34 0.87 -21.01
CA ALA A 183 22.10 -0.12 -22.04
C ALA A 183 22.66 -1.48 -21.64
N ASP A 184 21.85 -2.51 -21.81
CA ASP A 184 22.25 -3.90 -21.65
C ASP A 184 22.45 -4.55 -23.03
N ALA A 185 23.69 -4.90 -23.35
CA ALA A 185 24.08 -5.64 -24.56
C ALA A 185 24.19 -7.14 -24.30
N GLY A 186 23.82 -7.59 -23.11
CA GLY A 186 23.87 -8.98 -22.70
C GLY A 186 22.66 -9.79 -23.14
N GLU A 187 22.48 -10.91 -22.49
CA GLU A 187 21.35 -11.82 -22.67
C GLU A 187 20.55 -11.89 -21.35
N SER A 188 19.42 -12.61 -21.37
CA SER A 188 18.50 -12.69 -20.23
C SER A 188 19.12 -13.16 -18.90
N TYR A 189 20.32 -13.65 -18.88
CA TYR A 189 21.02 -14.17 -17.70
C TYR A 189 22.28 -13.39 -17.30
N VAL A 190 22.81 -12.57 -18.19
CA VAL A 190 24.10 -11.88 -17.99
C VAL A 190 23.96 -10.44 -18.47
N PHE A 191 24.07 -9.50 -17.53
CA PHE A 191 24.18 -8.08 -17.86
C PHE A 191 25.56 -7.79 -18.48
N VAL A 192 25.58 -7.12 -19.62
CA VAL A 192 26.78 -6.62 -20.27
C VAL A 192 26.57 -5.18 -20.66
N THR A 193 27.38 -4.28 -20.12
CA THR A 193 27.30 -2.85 -20.46
C THR A 193 27.42 -2.63 -21.95
N GLY A 194 26.53 -1.84 -22.52
CA GLY A 194 26.56 -1.46 -23.93
C GLY A 194 27.87 -0.76 -24.29
N LYS A 195 28.39 -1.03 -25.49
CA LYS A 195 29.61 -0.43 -25.94
C LYS A 195 29.38 1.06 -26.26
N ASN A 196 30.11 1.97 -25.60
CA ASN A 196 29.92 3.43 -25.67
C ASN A 196 28.58 3.92 -25.07
N ASP A 197 28.01 3.16 -24.17
CA ASP A 197 26.84 3.61 -23.44
C ASP A 197 27.18 4.74 -22.45
N THR A 198 26.30 5.73 -22.38
CA THR A 198 26.38 6.79 -21.38
C THR A 198 25.17 6.66 -20.49
N PRO A 199 25.32 6.34 -19.19
CA PRO A 199 24.21 6.21 -18.26
C PRO A 199 23.32 7.45 -18.27
N ILE A 200 22.02 7.23 -18.33
CA ILE A 200 21.01 8.29 -18.17
C ILE A 200 20.59 8.29 -16.71
N LEU A 201 20.78 9.43 -16.06
CA LEU A 201 20.44 9.61 -14.67
C LEU A 201 19.10 10.33 -14.52
N SER A 202 18.34 10.05 -13.48
CA SER A 202 17.03 10.67 -13.20
C SER A 202 17.13 12.14 -12.79
N ASP A 203 18.31 12.64 -12.48
CA ASP A 203 18.52 14.02 -12.08
C ASP A 203 18.27 15.00 -13.24
N GLY A 204 17.43 16.01 -12.99
CA GLY A 204 17.10 17.05 -13.97
C GLY A 204 16.02 16.69 -14.99
N THR A 205 15.26 15.63 -14.77
CA THR A 205 14.25 15.15 -15.71
C THR A 205 12.81 15.15 -15.20
N ALA A 206 12.56 15.54 -13.94
CA ALA A 206 11.21 15.58 -13.41
C ALA A 206 10.33 16.58 -14.15
N THR A 207 9.10 16.19 -14.41
CA THR A 207 8.11 16.99 -15.11
C THR A 207 6.95 17.42 -14.20
N SER A 208 6.65 16.63 -13.19
CA SER A 208 5.62 16.94 -12.19
C SER A 208 5.87 16.18 -10.89
N VAL A 209 5.43 16.75 -9.78
CA VAL A 209 5.46 16.09 -8.47
C VAL A 209 4.08 16.24 -7.84
N GLU A 210 3.57 15.16 -7.30
CA GLU A 210 2.27 15.12 -6.63
C GLU A 210 2.47 14.71 -5.17
N VAL A 211 1.72 15.35 -4.28
CA VAL A 211 1.67 15.02 -2.85
C VAL A 211 0.28 14.48 -2.52
N LEU A 212 0.26 13.32 -1.88
CA LEU A 212 -0.96 12.65 -1.41
C LEU A 212 -1.35 13.12 0.00
#